data_11960a0b0a0f9d82047980b2b497e4a0
#
_entry.id   11960a0b0a0f9d82047980b2b497e4a0
#
_cell.length_a   1.000
_cell.length_b   1.000
_cell.length_c   1.000
_cell.angle_alpha   90.00
_cell.angle_beta   90.00
_cell.angle_gamma   90.00
#
_symmetry.space_group_name_H-M   'P 1'
#
loop_
_entity.id
_entity.type
_entity.pdbx_description
1 polymer ?
#
loop_
_entity_poly.entity_id
_entity_poly.type
_entity_poly.pdbx_seq_one_letter_code
_entity_poly.pdbx_strand_id
1 'polypeptide(L)'
;MIEFKPIKPKDREIFEKFYRYKTIQNAESSFANLCAYSFIFNGEWAIIDDCLVTRIHFEKNTHICYHYPLGEGDKDKIIEQLINLSKENNQQMSVICERKDRKPCFEHHFDIKEERNFFDYLYLREDLQYLKGKKFQPKRNHINKFNSQYKWEYVEINPTNFLSCLWLLDKWQEQAITKSPELKSDYEKEKTVIEFLFSHFEDLDLKAGAIKVEEKIVAFTIGSKINNETFDIHIEKA
;
A
#
# COMPACT_ATOMS: atom_id res chain seq x y z
N MET A 1 24.56 2.99 17.58
CA MET A 1 24.35 3.13 16.12
C MET A 1 22.99 2.51 15.81
N ILE A 2 22.10 3.19 15.08
CA ILE A 2 20.78 2.67 14.70
C ILE A 2 21.00 1.64 13.59
N GLU A 3 20.52 0.41 13.81
CA GLU A 3 20.62 -0.67 12.83
C GLU A 3 19.25 -0.87 12.15
N PHE A 4 19.14 -0.50 10.87
CA PHE A 4 17.99 -0.77 10.03
C PHE A 4 18.09 -2.15 9.39
N LYS A 5 16.97 -2.87 9.31
CA LYS A 5 16.85 -4.22 8.73
C LYS A 5 15.88 -4.19 7.54
N PRO A 6 16.13 -4.97 6.47
CA PRO A 6 15.17 -5.09 5.37
C PRO A 6 13.82 -5.59 5.86
N ILE A 7 12.73 -4.99 5.34
CA ILE A 7 11.37 -5.42 5.64
C ILE A 7 11.10 -6.75 4.93
N LYS A 8 10.60 -7.73 5.66
CA LYS A 8 10.28 -9.08 5.15
C LYS A 8 8.93 -9.54 5.66
N PRO A 9 8.19 -10.42 4.94
CA PRO A 9 6.89 -10.94 5.38
C PRO A 9 6.90 -11.53 6.79
N LYS A 10 7.98 -12.18 7.21
CA LYS A 10 8.15 -12.73 8.56
C LYS A 10 8.15 -11.69 9.68
N ASP A 11 8.32 -10.42 9.37
CA ASP A 11 8.36 -9.33 10.36
C ASP A 11 6.94 -8.86 10.76
N ARG A 12 5.87 -9.43 10.16
CA ARG A 12 4.47 -9.03 10.36
C ARG A 12 4.09 -8.86 11.82
N GLU A 13 4.40 -9.83 12.67
CA GLU A 13 4.05 -9.77 14.10
C GLU A 13 4.68 -8.57 14.82
N ILE A 14 5.85 -8.12 14.38
CA ILE A 14 6.50 -6.94 14.94
C ILE A 14 5.70 -5.68 14.54
N PHE A 15 5.37 -5.55 13.26
CA PHE A 15 4.60 -4.42 12.76
C PHE A 15 3.21 -4.34 13.39
N GLU A 16 2.49 -5.46 13.53
CA GLU A 16 1.17 -5.52 14.16
C GLU A 16 1.17 -4.99 15.60
N LYS A 17 2.25 -5.21 16.36
CA LYS A 17 2.39 -4.66 17.73
C LYS A 17 2.34 -3.14 17.74
N PHE A 18 2.89 -2.48 16.72
CA PHE A 18 2.94 -1.02 16.62
C PHE A 18 1.70 -0.45 15.92
N TYR A 19 1.13 -1.13 14.95
CA TYR A 19 -0.05 -0.64 14.22
C TYR A 19 -1.30 -0.53 15.09
N ARG A 20 -1.39 -1.28 16.18
CA ARG A 20 -2.47 -1.15 17.17
C ARG A 20 -2.51 0.20 17.90
N TYR A 21 -1.39 0.94 17.95
CA TYR A 21 -1.29 2.22 18.65
C TYR A 21 -1.79 3.41 17.83
N LYS A 22 -2.14 3.20 16.56
CA LYS A 22 -2.52 4.30 15.68
C LYS A 22 -3.58 3.88 14.67
N THR A 23 -4.56 4.76 14.47
CA THR A 23 -5.49 4.70 13.35
C THR A 23 -4.76 5.20 12.08
N ILE A 24 -3.97 4.34 11.46
CA ILE A 24 -3.35 4.62 10.17
C ILE A 24 -4.40 4.37 9.09
N GLN A 25 -4.55 5.32 8.15
CA GLN A 25 -5.46 5.20 7.02
C GLN A 25 -4.76 5.39 5.67
N ASN A 26 -3.45 5.33 5.67
CA ASN A 26 -2.58 5.61 4.54
C ASN A 26 -2.03 4.28 3.99
N ALA A 27 -2.23 4.03 2.69
CA ALA A 27 -1.79 2.81 2.01
C ALA A 27 -0.27 2.65 2.02
N GLU A 28 0.50 3.75 1.93
CA GLU A 28 1.96 3.73 1.97
C GLU A 28 2.51 3.14 3.28
N SER A 29 1.75 3.24 4.36
CA SER A 29 2.13 2.68 5.67
C SER A 29 1.63 1.24 5.88
N SER A 30 0.93 0.65 4.91
CA SER A 30 0.48 -0.74 4.97
C SER A 30 1.67 -1.70 4.97
N PHE A 31 1.68 -2.67 5.90
CA PHE A 31 2.77 -3.65 5.96
C PHE A 31 2.89 -4.47 4.66
N ALA A 32 1.77 -4.84 4.06
CA ALA A 32 1.77 -5.57 2.81
C ALA A 32 2.39 -4.74 1.66
N ASN A 33 2.07 -3.45 1.56
CA ASN A 33 2.68 -2.55 0.59
C ASN A 33 4.19 -2.36 0.86
N LEU A 34 4.58 -2.11 2.10
CA LEU A 34 5.99 -1.99 2.47
C LEU A 34 6.82 -3.23 2.07
N CYS A 35 6.25 -4.44 2.24
CA CYS A 35 6.89 -5.66 1.78
C CYS A 35 6.92 -5.77 0.26
N ALA A 36 5.77 -5.56 -0.39
CA ALA A 36 5.60 -5.79 -1.82
C ALA A 36 6.40 -4.82 -2.68
N TYR A 37 6.61 -3.59 -2.21
CA TYR A 37 7.41 -2.57 -2.90
C TYR A 37 8.88 -2.52 -2.43
N SER A 38 9.28 -3.37 -1.49
CA SER A 38 10.63 -3.37 -0.93
C SER A 38 11.73 -3.59 -1.99
N PHE A 39 11.47 -4.37 -3.04
CA PHE A 39 12.43 -4.58 -4.13
C PHE A 39 12.66 -3.33 -5.00
N ILE A 40 11.72 -2.38 -5.00
CA ILE A 40 11.85 -1.10 -5.72
C ILE A 40 12.53 -0.06 -4.84
N PHE A 41 12.12 0.03 -3.58
CA PHE A 41 12.46 1.14 -2.68
C PHE A 41 13.39 0.75 -1.53
N ASN A 42 13.92 -0.47 -1.50
CA ASN A 42 14.79 -0.96 -0.42
C ASN A 42 14.22 -0.64 0.96
N GLY A 43 12.97 -1.08 1.20
CA GLY A 43 12.28 -0.83 2.46
C GLY A 43 13.00 -1.45 3.66
N GLU A 44 13.21 -0.64 4.70
CA GLU A 44 13.89 -1.06 5.93
C GLU A 44 13.14 -0.58 7.17
N TRP A 45 13.38 -1.22 8.30
CA TRP A 45 12.79 -0.87 9.59
C TRP A 45 13.80 -0.98 10.74
N ALA A 46 13.55 -0.21 11.79
CA ALA A 46 14.25 -0.30 13.07
C ALA A 46 13.28 -0.01 14.22
N ILE A 47 13.61 -0.45 15.43
CA ILE A 47 12.97 0.02 16.66
C ILE A 47 13.90 1.00 17.33
N ILE A 48 13.41 2.22 17.58
CA ILE A 48 14.14 3.31 18.21
C ILE A 48 13.25 3.87 19.33
N ASP A 49 13.72 3.84 20.56
CA ASP A 49 13.00 4.39 21.72
C ASP A 49 11.52 3.96 21.77
N ASP A 50 11.27 2.65 21.72
CA ASP A 50 9.94 2.03 21.70
C ASP A 50 9.01 2.49 20.54
N CYS A 51 9.60 2.99 19.46
CA CYS A 51 8.89 3.27 18.22
C CYS A 51 9.42 2.42 17.06
N LEU A 52 8.49 1.93 16.24
CA LEU A 52 8.80 1.40 14.91
C LEU A 52 9.06 2.58 13.96
N VAL A 53 10.21 2.56 13.34
CA VAL A 53 10.63 3.50 12.30
C VAL A 53 10.85 2.72 11.02
N THR A 54 10.14 3.07 9.96
CA THR A 54 10.35 2.51 8.63
C THR A 54 10.92 3.57 7.70
N ARG A 55 11.73 3.13 6.74
CA ARG A 55 12.29 3.99 5.70
C ARG A 55 12.32 3.32 4.34
N ILE A 56 12.27 4.13 3.30
CA ILE A 56 12.44 3.74 1.91
C ILE A 56 13.49 4.63 1.25
N HIS A 57 14.09 4.12 0.19
CA HIS A 57 15.20 4.76 -0.48
C HIS A 57 14.82 5.20 -1.89
N PHE A 58 15.17 6.44 -2.23
CA PHE A 58 15.03 7.00 -3.57
C PHE A 58 16.40 7.39 -4.13
N GLU A 59 16.47 7.63 -5.43
CA GLU A 59 17.62 8.22 -6.12
C GLU A 59 18.96 7.56 -5.76
N LYS A 60 19.03 6.22 -5.83
CA LYS A 60 20.25 5.45 -5.49
C LYS A 60 20.77 5.73 -4.07
N ASN A 61 19.87 5.83 -3.11
CA ASN A 61 20.15 6.08 -1.70
C ASN A 61 20.66 7.50 -1.33
N THR A 62 20.53 8.48 -2.22
CA THR A 62 20.84 9.88 -1.87
C THR A 62 19.67 10.57 -1.17
N HIS A 63 18.44 10.03 -1.30
CA HIS A 63 17.25 10.51 -0.64
C HIS A 63 16.58 9.39 0.14
N ILE A 64 16.44 9.59 1.45
CA ILE A 64 15.78 8.66 2.38
C ILE A 64 14.44 9.25 2.79
N CYS A 65 13.37 8.46 2.65
CA CYS A 65 12.06 8.83 3.11
C CYS A 65 11.67 7.95 4.32
N TYR A 66 11.46 8.57 5.46
CA TYR A 66 10.98 7.90 6.67
C TYR A 66 9.47 8.02 6.78
N HIS A 67 8.80 6.99 7.29
CA HIS A 67 7.45 7.14 7.81
C HIS A 67 7.51 7.69 9.24
N TYR A 68 6.50 8.44 9.63
CA TYR A 68 6.42 9.00 10.97
C TYR A 68 6.47 7.88 12.03
N PRO A 69 7.32 7.98 13.07
CA PRO A 69 7.52 6.91 14.04
C PRO A 69 6.23 6.45 14.71
N LEU A 70 6.03 5.14 14.82
CA LEU A 70 4.86 4.50 15.42
C LEU A 70 5.23 3.88 16.76
N GLY A 71 4.62 4.30 17.85
CA GLY A 71 4.89 3.78 19.19
C GLY A 71 4.67 4.84 20.26
N GLU A 72 5.12 4.57 21.48
CA GLU A 72 4.94 5.44 22.65
C GLU A 72 6.17 6.28 22.98
N GLY A 73 7.31 6.02 22.34
CA GLY A 73 8.56 6.75 22.54
C GLY A 73 8.52 8.22 22.13
N ASP A 74 9.59 8.94 22.45
CA ASP A 74 9.76 10.37 22.11
C ASP A 74 10.05 10.56 20.62
N LYS A 75 8.97 10.81 19.86
CA LYS A 75 9.05 10.94 18.40
C LYS A 75 9.85 12.14 17.93
N ASP A 76 9.87 13.23 18.72
CA ASP A 76 10.63 14.44 18.38
C ASP A 76 12.13 14.15 18.48
N LYS A 77 12.54 13.50 19.56
CA LYS A 77 13.92 13.04 19.73
C LYS A 77 14.34 12.03 18.65
N ILE A 78 13.44 11.13 18.26
CA ILE A 78 13.71 10.18 17.17
C ILE A 78 13.92 10.94 15.86
N ILE A 79 13.06 11.89 15.51
CA ILE A 79 13.20 12.69 14.28
C ILE A 79 14.53 13.46 14.29
N GLU A 80 14.95 14.06 15.41
CA GLU A 80 16.25 14.71 15.53
C GLU A 80 17.41 13.74 15.29
N GLN A 81 17.33 12.52 15.82
CA GLN A 81 18.34 11.48 15.58
C GLN A 81 18.40 11.08 14.09
N LEU A 82 17.25 10.97 13.41
CA LEU A 82 17.19 10.64 11.99
C LEU A 82 17.73 11.78 11.11
N ILE A 83 17.49 13.04 11.49
CA ILE A 83 18.08 14.21 10.82
C ILE A 83 19.61 14.17 10.92
N ASN A 84 20.13 13.89 12.10
CA ASN A 84 21.58 13.81 12.30
C ASN A 84 22.19 12.65 11.52
N LEU A 85 21.57 11.47 11.56
CA LEU A 85 21.97 10.30 10.78
C LEU A 85 22.01 10.59 9.28
N SER A 86 20.99 11.28 8.75
CA SER A 86 20.93 11.63 7.33
C SER A 86 22.03 12.63 6.95
N LYS A 87 22.31 13.61 7.81
CA LYS A 87 23.41 14.56 7.60
C LYS A 87 24.78 13.88 7.61
N GLU A 88 25.04 12.98 8.56
CA GLU A 88 26.28 12.20 8.65
C GLU A 88 26.54 11.37 7.39
N ASN A 89 25.46 10.85 6.78
CA ASN A 89 25.54 10.07 5.56
C ASN A 89 25.41 10.90 4.26
N ASN A 90 25.35 12.22 4.37
CA ASN A 90 25.14 13.13 3.24
C ASN A 90 23.91 12.77 2.38
N GLN A 91 22.80 12.48 3.07
CA GLN A 91 21.53 12.08 2.44
C GLN A 91 20.47 13.17 2.63
N GLN A 92 19.69 13.41 1.59
CA GLN A 92 18.47 14.19 1.71
C GLN A 92 17.44 13.36 2.50
N MET A 93 16.70 14.01 3.40
CA MET A 93 15.68 13.36 4.22
C MET A 93 14.29 13.94 3.96
N SER A 94 13.30 13.08 3.90
CA SER A 94 11.88 13.43 3.97
C SER A 94 11.16 12.55 5.00
N VAL A 95 9.99 13.02 5.45
CA VAL A 95 9.13 12.27 6.38
C VAL A 95 7.71 12.28 5.84
N ILE A 96 7.15 11.09 5.63
CA ILE A 96 5.72 10.92 5.34
C ILE A 96 4.97 10.91 6.68
N CYS A 97 4.05 11.85 6.85
CA CYS A 97 3.19 11.91 8.04
C CYS A 97 1.75 12.28 7.66
N GLU A 98 0.80 11.88 8.48
CA GLU A 98 -0.57 12.37 8.34
C GLU A 98 -0.68 13.80 8.92
N ARG A 99 -1.67 14.58 8.43
CA ARG A 99 -1.87 15.96 8.88
C ARG A 99 -1.99 16.09 10.41
N LYS A 100 -2.59 15.11 11.08
CA LYS A 100 -2.73 15.06 12.54
C LYS A 100 -1.41 14.89 13.30
N ASP A 101 -0.40 14.35 12.65
CA ASP A 101 0.94 14.13 13.23
C ASP A 101 1.87 15.32 13.03
N ARG A 102 1.45 16.30 12.22
CA ARG A 102 2.21 17.51 11.97
C ARG A 102 2.33 18.31 13.26
N LYS A 103 3.56 18.67 13.62
CA LYS A 103 3.87 19.53 14.75
C LYS A 103 4.55 20.80 14.28
N PRO A 104 4.33 21.96 14.96
CA PRO A 104 4.98 23.23 14.62
C PRO A 104 6.52 23.14 14.60
N CYS A 105 7.13 22.30 15.45
CA CYS A 105 8.58 22.13 15.48
C CYS A 105 9.15 21.55 14.17
N PHE A 106 8.37 20.84 13.36
CA PHE A 106 8.83 20.32 12.08
C PHE A 106 9.07 21.43 11.04
N GLU A 107 8.40 22.57 11.15
CA GLU A 107 8.57 23.71 10.22
C GLU A 107 9.98 24.32 10.31
N HIS A 108 10.71 24.07 11.40
CA HIS A 108 12.11 24.52 11.54
C HIS A 108 13.10 23.61 10.80
N HIS A 109 12.70 22.37 10.48
CA HIS A 109 13.58 21.36 9.88
C HIS A 109 13.18 20.95 8.48
N PHE A 110 11.90 21.10 8.11
CA PHE A 110 11.33 20.59 6.88
C PHE A 110 10.45 21.62 6.17
N ASP A 111 10.54 21.64 4.85
CA ASP A 111 9.52 22.23 4.01
C ASP A 111 8.30 21.29 3.96
N ILE A 112 7.15 21.75 4.45
CA ILE A 112 5.94 20.94 4.51
C ILE A 112 5.14 21.12 3.23
N LYS A 113 4.89 20.01 2.53
CA LYS A 113 4.11 19.97 1.29
C LYS A 113 2.98 18.97 1.38
N GLU A 114 1.85 19.33 0.79
CA GLU A 114 0.74 18.40 0.56
C GLU A 114 0.82 17.92 -0.90
N GLU A 115 1.16 16.64 -1.08
CA GLU A 115 1.26 16.05 -2.41
C GLU A 115 -0.03 15.31 -2.77
N ARG A 116 -0.92 15.98 -3.51
CA ARG A 116 -2.25 15.45 -3.90
C ARG A 116 -2.17 14.10 -4.61
N ASN A 117 -1.10 13.83 -5.33
CA ASN A 117 -0.91 12.57 -6.07
C ASN A 117 -0.76 11.33 -5.16
N PHE A 118 -0.40 11.54 -3.89
CA PHE A 118 -0.28 10.48 -2.88
C PHE A 118 -1.50 10.38 -1.96
N PHE A 119 -2.63 11.01 -2.30
CA PHE A 119 -3.83 10.93 -1.48
C PHE A 119 -4.62 9.69 -1.83
N ASP A 120 -4.92 8.88 -0.81
CA ASP A 120 -5.79 7.74 -0.94
C ASP A 120 -7.27 8.14 -1.00
N TYR A 121 -8.07 7.29 -1.65
CA TYR A 121 -9.52 7.39 -1.59
C TYR A 121 -10.04 6.62 -0.39
N LEU A 122 -10.59 7.35 0.59
CA LEU A 122 -11.17 6.75 1.79
C LEU A 122 -12.69 6.65 1.65
N TYR A 123 -13.21 5.44 1.84
CA TYR A 123 -14.63 5.15 1.79
C TYR A 123 -15.08 4.49 3.08
N LEU A 124 -16.30 4.81 3.53
CA LEU A 124 -16.96 4.00 4.55
C LEU A 124 -17.38 2.66 3.93
N ARG A 125 -17.14 1.56 4.65
CA ARG A 125 -17.56 0.22 4.21
C ARG A 125 -19.04 0.17 3.81
N GLU A 126 -19.89 0.79 4.60
CA GLU A 126 -21.34 0.86 4.34
C GLU A 126 -21.68 1.58 3.04
N ASP A 127 -20.94 2.65 2.71
CA ASP A 127 -21.12 3.38 1.45
C ASP A 127 -20.86 2.47 0.24
N LEU A 128 -19.82 1.65 0.29
CA LEU A 128 -19.49 0.70 -0.78
C LEU A 128 -20.46 -0.50 -0.80
N GLN A 129 -20.86 -0.99 0.38
CA GLN A 129 -21.75 -2.15 0.49
C GLN A 129 -23.17 -1.85 -0.04
N TYR A 130 -23.72 -0.68 0.30
CA TYR A 130 -25.11 -0.35 0.01
C TYR A 130 -25.28 0.62 -1.15
N LEU A 131 -24.26 1.39 -1.50
CA LEU A 131 -24.27 2.40 -2.56
C LEU A 131 -25.48 3.34 -2.49
N LYS A 132 -25.91 3.72 -1.28
CA LYS A 132 -27.10 4.55 -1.07
C LYS A 132 -26.88 6.02 -1.50
N GLY A 133 -27.96 6.64 -1.97
CA GLY A 133 -27.99 8.07 -2.31
C GLY A 133 -27.59 8.40 -3.75
N LYS A 134 -27.77 9.68 -4.11
CA LYS A 134 -27.54 10.17 -5.48
C LYS A 134 -26.09 10.10 -5.92
N LYS A 135 -25.14 10.29 -4.99
CA LYS A 135 -23.69 10.24 -5.29
C LYS A 135 -23.23 8.90 -5.87
N PHE A 136 -23.93 7.80 -5.54
CA PHE A 136 -23.60 6.47 -6.02
C PHE A 136 -24.48 5.98 -7.18
N GLN A 137 -25.38 6.82 -7.71
CA GLN A 137 -26.23 6.44 -8.84
C GLN A 137 -25.45 5.93 -10.06
N PRO A 138 -24.33 6.56 -10.48
CA PRO A 138 -23.53 6.05 -11.59
C PRO A 138 -22.96 4.65 -11.30
N LYS A 139 -22.46 4.39 -10.08
CA LYS A 139 -21.95 3.05 -9.71
C LYS A 139 -23.06 1.99 -9.78
N ARG A 140 -24.26 2.28 -9.23
CA ARG A 140 -25.41 1.36 -9.34
C ARG A 140 -25.81 1.09 -10.79
N ASN A 141 -25.80 2.12 -11.65
CA ASN A 141 -26.14 1.95 -13.06
C ASN A 141 -25.13 1.02 -13.76
N HIS A 142 -23.83 1.15 -13.49
CA HIS A 142 -22.81 0.24 -14.03
C HIS A 142 -23.04 -1.20 -13.55
N ILE A 143 -23.28 -1.41 -12.25
CA ILE A 143 -23.57 -2.74 -11.70
C ILE A 143 -24.82 -3.33 -12.32
N ASN A 144 -25.92 -2.58 -12.43
CA ASN A 144 -27.16 -3.05 -13.03
C ASN A 144 -26.98 -3.41 -14.52
N LYS A 145 -26.20 -2.62 -15.26
CA LYS A 145 -25.86 -2.93 -16.65
C LYS A 145 -25.08 -4.24 -16.74
N PHE A 146 -24.06 -4.43 -15.91
CA PHE A 146 -23.27 -5.65 -15.87
C PHE A 146 -24.16 -6.86 -15.53
N ASN A 147 -24.99 -6.76 -14.49
CA ASN A 147 -25.92 -7.81 -14.07
C ASN A 147 -26.93 -8.19 -15.15
N SER A 148 -27.32 -7.24 -16.01
CA SER A 148 -28.26 -7.53 -17.11
C SER A 148 -27.60 -8.20 -18.32
N GLN A 149 -26.29 -8.10 -18.45
CA GLN A 149 -25.55 -8.61 -19.61
C GLN A 149 -24.85 -9.93 -19.35
N TYR A 150 -24.42 -10.18 -18.09
CA TYR A 150 -23.59 -11.30 -17.77
C TYR A 150 -24.15 -12.14 -16.62
N LYS A 151 -24.03 -13.45 -16.74
CA LYS A 151 -24.19 -14.39 -15.62
C LYS A 151 -22.81 -14.52 -14.97
N TRP A 152 -22.68 -13.99 -13.77
CA TRP A 152 -21.43 -13.95 -13.04
C TRP A 152 -21.53 -14.59 -11.67
N GLU A 153 -20.40 -14.93 -11.10
CA GLU A 153 -20.27 -15.40 -9.72
C GLU A 153 -19.08 -14.71 -9.03
N TYR A 154 -19.21 -14.51 -7.73
CA TYR A 154 -18.07 -14.12 -6.88
C TYR A 154 -17.31 -15.38 -6.47
N VAL A 155 -15.98 -15.33 -6.57
CA VAL A 155 -15.11 -16.40 -6.11
C VAL A 155 -14.02 -15.83 -5.21
N GLU A 156 -13.75 -16.53 -4.10
CA GLU A 156 -12.59 -16.20 -3.28
C GLU A 156 -11.32 -16.63 -4.00
N ILE A 157 -10.31 -15.76 -3.96
CA ILE A 157 -8.99 -16.07 -4.50
C ILE A 157 -8.18 -16.82 -3.45
N ASN A 158 -7.57 -17.90 -3.89
CA ASN A 158 -6.68 -18.75 -3.13
C ASN A 158 -5.59 -19.32 -4.07
N PRO A 159 -4.58 -20.06 -3.58
CA PRO A 159 -3.49 -20.56 -4.42
C PRO A 159 -3.92 -21.33 -5.68
N THR A 160 -5.11 -21.93 -5.70
CA THR A 160 -5.57 -22.73 -6.84
C THR A 160 -5.99 -21.89 -8.04
N ASN A 161 -6.31 -20.61 -7.84
CA ASN A 161 -6.78 -19.72 -8.91
C ASN A 161 -5.90 -18.46 -9.15
N PHE A 162 -4.74 -18.34 -8.51
CA PHE A 162 -3.79 -17.26 -8.74
C PHE A 162 -3.40 -17.11 -10.21
N LEU A 163 -3.15 -18.23 -10.90
CA LEU A 163 -2.77 -18.22 -12.32
C LEU A 163 -3.85 -17.59 -13.21
N SER A 164 -5.14 -17.76 -12.87
CA SER A 164 -6.22 -17.15 -13.64
C SER A 164 -6.25 -15.62 -13.46
N CYS A 165 -5.88 -15.13 -12.27
CA CYS A 165 -5.73 -13.69 -12.02
C CYS A 165 -4.52 -13.11 -12.76
N LEU A 166 -3.40 -13.82 -12.76
CA LEU A 166 -2.19 -13.43 -13.51
C LEU A 166 -2.45 -13.42 -15.02
N TRP A 167 -3.23 -14.39 -15.54
CA TRP A 167 -3.63 -14.39 -16.94
C TRP A 167 -4.45 -13.13 -17.30
N LEU A 168 -5.41 -12.73 -16.46
CA LEU A 168 -6.16 -11.49 -16.66
C LEU A 168 -5.23 -10.27 -16.63
N LEU A 169 -4.30 -10.23 -15.67
CA LEU A 169 -3.30 -9.16 -15.58
C LEU A 169 -2.47 -9.05 -16.86
N ASP A 170 -1.97 -10.17 -17.39
CA ASP A 170 -1.18 -10.19 -18.62
C ASP A 170 -1.98 -9.62 -19.79
N LYS A 171 -3.25 -10.02 -19.95
CA LYS A 171 -4.13 -9.49 -21.00
C LYS A 171 -4.39 -7.99 -20.85
N TRP A 172 -4.60 -7.54 -19.62
CA TRP A 172 -4.77 -6.13 -19.32
C TRP A 172 -3.48 -5.33 -19.66
N GLN A 173 -2.32 -5.85 -19.26
CA GLN A 173 -1.03 -5.20 -19.52
C GLN A 173 -0.69 -5.16 -21.02
N GLU A 174 -0.93 -6.22 -21.80
CA GLU A 174 -0.76 -6.23 -23.26
C GLU A 174 -1.53 -5.07 -23.90
N GLN A 175 -2.79 -4.85 -23.50
CA GLN A 175 -3.61 -3.75 -24.00
C GLN A 175 -3.15 -2.37 -23.52
N ALA A 176 -2.74 -2.26 -22.24
CA ALA A 176 -2.28 -1.03 -21.65
C ALA A 176 -0.94 -0.57 -22.28
N ILE A 177 0.02 -1.47 -22.46
CA ILE A 177 1.31 -1.20 -23.11
C ILE A 177 1.12 -0.79 -24.57
N THR A 178 0.15 -1.40 -25.28
CA THR A 178 -0.17 -0.99 -26.66
C THR A 178 -0.64 0.46 -26.73
N LYS A 179 -1.37 0.95 -25.70
CA LYS A 179 -1.88 2.34 -25.63
C LYS A 179 -0.83 3.32 -25.10
N SER A 180 0.03 2.88 -24.20
CA SER A 180 1.02 3.69 -23.49
C SER A 180 2.33 2.94 -23.34
N PRO A 181 3.15 2.80 -24.43
CA PRO A 181 4.39 2.02 -24.41
C PRO A 181 5.43 2.56 -23.42
N GLU A 182 5.40 3.84 -23.12
CA GLU A 182 6.29 4.52 -22.17
C GLU A 182 6.13 4.02 -20.73
N LEU A 183 4.95 3.49 -20.38
CA LEU A 183 4.64 2.96 -19.04
C LEU A 183 4.97 1.46 -18.90
N LYS A 184 5.58 0.83 -19.90
CA LYS A 184 5.90 -0.61 -19.87
C LYS A 184 6.66 -1.01 -18.60
N SER A 185 7.69 -0.25 -18.24
CA SER A 185 8.49 -0.54 -17.03
C SER A 185 7.67 -0.51 -15.75
N ASP A 186 6.69 0.41 -15.66
CA ASP A 186 5.85 0.52 -14.46
C ASP A 186 4.82 -0.62 -14.39
N TYR A 187 4.29 -1.06 -15.53
CA TYR A 187 3.44 -2.26 -15.58
C TYR A 187 4.20 -3.54 -15.21
N GLU A 188 5.47 -3.67 -15.63
CA GLU A 188 6.33 -4.80 -15.25
C GLU A 188 6.60 -4.82 -13.73
N LYS A 189 6.86 -3.65 -13.13
CA LYS A 189 7.01 -3.53 -11.67
C LYS A 189 5.71 -3.89 -10.94
N GLU A 190 4.56 -3.37 -11.41
CA GLU A 190 3.26 -3.72 -10.84
C GLU A 190 2.99 -5.22 -10.89
N LYS A 191 3.32 -5.89 -12.00
CA LYS A 191 3.21 -7.35 -12.11
C LYS A 191 4.05 -8.05 -11.06
N THR A 192 5.30 -7.63 -10.87
CA THR A 192 6.19 -8.19 -9.84
C THR A 192 5.61 -8.00 -8.43
N VAL A 193 4.99 -6.83 -8.15
CA VAL A 193 4.27 -6.59 -6.89
C VAL A 193 3.12 -7.58 -6.70
N ILE A 194 2.31 -7.81 -7.74
CA ILE A 194 1.16 -8.71 -7.66
C ILE A 194 1.61 -10.17 -7.47
N GLU A 195 2.65 -10.60 -8.19
CA GLU A 195 3.26 -11.92 -8.04
C GLU A 195 3.83 -12.11 -6.63
N PHE A 196 4.46 -11.09 -6.07
CA PHE A 196 4.95 -11.10 -4.68
C PHE A 196 3.78 -11.25 -3.68
N LEU A 197 2.70 -10.46 -3.83
CA LEU A 197 1.52 -10.56 -2.98
C LEU A 197 0.91 -11.96 -3.03
N PHE A 198 0.78 -12.57 -4.19
CA PHE A 198 0.29 -13.95 -4.31
C PHE A 198 1.25 -14.96 -3.68
N SER A 199 2.56 -14.79 -3.85
CA SER A 199 3.56 -15.70 -3.28
C SER A 199 3.59 -15.69 -1.75
N HIS A 200 3.19 -14.57 -1.14
CA HIS A 200 3.18 -14.36 0.31
C HIS A 200 1.75 -14.14 0.86
N PHE A 201 0.76 -14.74 0.20
CA PHE A 201 -0.65 -14.48 0.46
C PHE A 201 -1.04 -14.72 1.93
N GLU A 202 -0.60 -15.83 2.50
CA GLU A 202 -0.85 -16.19 3.90
C GLU A 202 0.05 -15.42 4.87
N ASP A 203 1.32 -15.26 4.55
CA ASP A 203 2.29 -14.54 5.38
C ASP A 203 1.85 -13.09 5.63
N LEU A 204 1.24 -12.45 4.63
CA LEU A 204 0.77 -11.07 4.68
C LEU A 204 -0.71 -10.94 5.11
N ASP A 205 -1.39 -12.04 5.46
CA ASP A 205 -2.83 -12.09 5.80
C ASP A 205 -3.71 -11.40 4.76
N LEU A 206 -3.42 -11.63 3.48
CA LEU A 206 -4.16 -11.01 2.39
C LEU A 206 -5.56 -11.61 2.27
N LYS A 207 -6.48 -10.78 1.78
CA LYS A 207 -7.80 -11.20 1.33
C LYS A 207 -7.95 -10.81 -0.12
N ALA A 208 -8.51 -11.68 -0.91
CA ALA A 208 -8.71 -11.40 -2.32
C ALA A 208 -9.99 -12.05 -2.84
N GLY A 209 -10.60 -11.38 -3.81
CA GLY A 209 -11.82 -11.84 -4.45
C GLY A 209 -11.81 -11.56 -5.93
N ALA A 210 -12.57 -12.34 -6.68
CA ALA A 210 -12.69 -12.17 -8.11
C ALA A 210 -14.15 -12.28 -8.58
N ILE A 211 -14.40 -11.72 -9.76
CA ILE A 211 -15.62 -11.93 -10.51
C ILE A 211 -15.31 -12.86 -11.67
N LYS A 212 -16.10 -13.91 -11.79
CA LYS A 212 -16.00 -14.91 -12.84
C LYS A 212 -17.21 -14.85 -13.74
N VAL A 213 -16.99 -14.86 -15.05
CA VAL A 213 -18.00 -14.91 -16.10
C VAL A 213 -17.59 -16.02 -17.08
N GLU A 214 -18.50 -16.94 -17.39
CA GLU A 214 -18.21 -18.04 -18.34
C GLU A 214 -16.90 -18.77 -18.07
N GLU A 215 -16.68 -19.18 -16.82
CA GLU A 215 -15.46 -19.87 -16.34
C GLU A 215 -14.16 -19.03 -16.38
N LYS A 216 -14.21 -17.73 -16.70
CA LYS A 216 -13.06 -16.83 -16.75
C LYS A 216 -13.12 -15.79 -15.66
N ILE A 217 -12.00 -15.53 -14.98
CA ILE A 217 -11.86 -14.37 -14.11
C ILE A 217 -11.80 -13.13 -15.01
N VAL A 218 -12.73 -12.19 -14.77
CA VAL A 218 -12.84 -10.92 -15.51
C VAL A 218 -12.50 -9.71 -14.66
N ALA A 219 -12.46 -9.86 -13.34
CA ALA A 219 -12.00 -8.83 -12.39
C ALA A 219 -11.49 -9.49 -11.13
N PHE A 220 -10.49 -8.89 -10.49
CA PHE A 220 -10.05 -9.30 -9.16
C PHE A 220 -9.55 -8.12 -8.33
N THR A 221 -9.54 -8.32 -7.01
CA THR A 221 -9.02 -7.37 -6.04
C THR A 221 -8.20 -8.11 -4.97
N ILE A 222 -7.15 -7.45 -4.46
CA ILE A 222 -6.32 -7.92 -3.36
C ILE A 222 -6.22 -6.81 -2.33
N GLY A 223 -6.38 -7.14 -1.06
CA GLY A 223 -6.23 -6.19 0.03
C GLY A 223 -5.81 -6.84 1.32
N SER A 224 -5.49 -6.02 2.31
CA SER A 224 -5.18 -6.44 3.68
C SER A 224 -5.65 -5.42 4.71
N LYS A 225 -5.69 -5.84 5.97
CA LYS A 225 -5.91 -4.91 7.07
C LYS A 225 -4.66 -4.06 7.28
N ILE A 226 -4.83 -2.74 7.38
CA ILE A 226 -3.81 -1.87 7.97
C ILE A 226 -3.91 -1.97 9.51
N ASN A 227 -5.13 -1.89 10.03
CA ASN A 227 -5.44 -1.99 11.46
C ASN A 227 -6.87 -2.53 11.65
N ASN A 228 -7.41 -2.49 12.88
CA ASN A 228 -8.74 -3.02 13.19
C ASN A 228 -9.91 -2.25 12.52
N GLU A 229 -9.67 -1.03 12.06
CA GLU A 229 -10.71 -0.13 11.51
C GLU A 229 -10.54 0.13 10.01
N THR A 230 -9.34 -0.12 9.46
CA THR A 230 -9.00 0.23 8.08
C THR A 230 -8.52 -0.98 7.30
N PHE A 231 -9.13 -1.19 6.15
CA PHE A 231 -8.75 -2.20 5.17
C PHE A 231 -8.27 -1.50 3.89
N ASP A 232 -7.09 -1.86 3.43
CA ASP A 232 -6.46 -1.31 2.24
C ASP A 232 -6.71 -2.23 1.03
N ILE A 233 -7.06 -1.64 -0.10
CA ILE A 233 -7.16 -2.31 -1.38
C ILE A 233 -5.88 -2.01 -2.16
N HIS A 234 -4.97 -2.97 -2.20
CA HIS A 234 -3.68 -2.84 -2.88
C HIS A 234 -3.81 -2.88 -4.40
N ILE A 235 -4.66 -3.76 -4.90
CA ILE A 235 -4.82 -4.05 -6.32
C ILE A 235 -6.29 -4.19 -6.68
N GLU A 236 -6.70 -3.55 -7.76
CA GLU A 236 -7.95 -3.80 -8.49
C GLU A 236 -7.65 -3.90 -9.98
N LYS A 237 -8.12 -4.96 -10.63
CA LYS A 237 -8.02 -5.19 -12.08
C LYS A 237 -9.34 -5.71 -12.65
N ALA A 238 -9.77 -5.13 -13.81
CA ALA A 238 -10.97 -5.51 -14.53
C ALA A 238 -10.82 -5.26 -16.05
#